data_e61ef128480d4f707b38f4921bf24b4e
#
_entry.id   e61ef128480d4f707b38f4921bf24b4e
#
_cell.length_a   1.000
_cell.length_b   1.000
_cell.length_c   1.000
_cell.angle_alpha   90.00
_cell.angle_beta   90.00
_cell.angle_gamma   90.00
#
_symmetry.space_group_name_H-M   'P 1'
#
loop_
_entity.id
_entity.type
_entity.pdbx_description
1 polymer ?
#
loop_
_entity_poly.entity_id
_entity_poly.type
_entity_poly.pdbx_seq_one_letter_code
_entity_poly.pdbx_strand_id
1 'polypeptide(L)'
;MSITNVMNQGMTRRGFVGASVIACLAAAGLVSFAGEAHADGAQTRTVTDARGEVEIPANPQRIVDLSGNSDMLKIFGFDVVGTANSDAYDYTKFPAYLEEDLAGATILGYSYQDTMDIEAILALDPDLIIISGVQEKMYDQLQSVCPTIMIQLAQINWKEDVQAFAKVLDCEDKATAWLESYEAKAAAMGEKIRAEYGEDTTYLSFLASGGQLYIFDAAGFGMVMYEDMGLAKPEGMPQQENVSLPVVDYEGLAAIDADFIFAIGTDEDLKALNESKPYQMMRAVQDGNVVELPASPYFNQGYGCIGKDTLVSEFPYLIAGEDPAEARVKARKDMAEESADTEATDADDKQDEGAADDKSSSETAGKTK
;
A
#
# COMPACT_ATOMS: atom_id res chain seq x y z
N MET A 1 18.82 -13.81 -0.29
CA MET A 1 17.93 -14.47 -1.28
C MET A 1 17.86 -13.51 -2.46
N SER A 2 18.12 -13.94 -3.70
CA SER A 2 18.17 -12.97 -4.82
C SER A 2 16.75 -12.51 -5.15
N ILE A 3 16.55 -11.20 -5.39
CA ILE A 3 15.28 -10.56 -5.78
C ILE A 3 14.65 -11.25 -6.98
N THR A 4 15.45 -11.83 -7.87
CA THR A 4 15.00 -12.65 -9.00
C THR A 4 14.09 -13.82 -8.58
N ASN A 5 14.23 -14.33 -7.36
CA ASN A 5 13.37 -15.39 -6.83
C ASN A 5 12.03 -14.87 -6.29
N VAL A 6 11.99 -13.63 -5.79
CA VAL A 6 10.75 -13.02 -5.28
C VAL A 6 9.82 -12.63 -6.44
N MET A 7 10.39 -12.11 -7.54
CA MET A 7 9.62 -11.70 -8.71
C MET A 7 9.15 -12.88 -9.58
N ASN A 8 9.83 -14.04 -9.52
CA ASN A 8 9.50 -15.21 -10.34
C ASN A 8 8.61 -16.24 -9.66
N GLN A 9 8.30 -16.14 -8.37
CA GLN A 9 7.40 -17.07 -7.67
C GLN A 9 5.91 -16.73 -7.81
N GLY A 10 5.59 -15.56 -8.34
CA GLY A 10 4.22 -15.15 -8.64
C GLY A 10 3.77 -15.63 -10.02
N MET A 11 3.01 -16.70 -10.06
CA MET A 11 2.08 -17.14 -11.11
C MET A 11 2.59 -18.08 -12.21
N THR A 12 2.46 -19.35 -11.98
CA THR A 12 2.10 -20.29 -13.05
C THR A 12 0.57 -20.36 -13.13
N ARG A 13 -0.02 -19.73 -14.14
CA ARG A 13 -1.43 -19.93 -14.52
C ARG A 13 -1.66 -21.41 -14.87
N ARG A 14 -2.43 -22.12 -14.08
CA ARG A 14 -3.16 -23.31 -14.53
C ARG A 14 -4.64 -23.02 -14.43
N GLY A 15 -5.26 -22.88 -15.61
CA GLY A 15 -6.68 -22.70 -15.76
C GLY A 15 -7.47 -23.87 -15.16
N PHE A 16 -8.57 -23.55 -14.50
CA PHE A 16 -9.64 -24.49 -14.18
C PHE A 16 -10.91 -24.04 -14.90
N VAL A 17 -11.26 -24.85 -15.92
CA VAL A 17 -12.62 -24.90 -16.50
C VAL A 17 -13.25 -26.16 -15.94
N GLY A 18 -14.45 -26.04 -15.41
CA GLY A 18 -15.27 -27.22 -15.11
C GLY A 18 -16.40 -26.96 -14.13
N ALA A 19 -17.55 -26.61 -14.68
CA ALA A 19 -18.82 -26.63 -13.98
C ALA A 19 -19.23 -28.06 -13.58
N SER A 20 -19.81 -28.25 -12.40
CA SER A 20 -20.89 -29.20 -12.20
C SER A 20 -21.62 -28.95 -10.88
N VAL A 21 -22.88 -28.64 -11.02
CA VAL A 21 -23.90 -28.60 -9.96
C VAL A 21 -24.20 -30.03 -9.51
N ILE A 22 -24.10 -30.31 -8.22
CA ILE A 22 -24.86 -31.39 -7.60
C ILE A 22 -25.35 -30.93 -6.22
N ALA A 23 -26.67 -30.79 -6.11
CA ALA A 23 -27.38 -30.64 -4.86
C ALA A 23 -27.45 -31.99 -4.14
N CYS A 24 -27.04 -32.02 -2.90
CA CYS A 24 -27.47 -33.09 -1.97
C CYS A 24 -27.84 -32.51 -0.59
N LEU A 25 -29.10 -32.51 -0.29
CA LEU A 25 -29.62 -32.40 1.08
C LEU A 25 -29.15 -33.62 1.89
N ALA A 26 -28.58 -33.38 3.06
CA ALA A 26 -28.63 -34.35 4.16
C ALA A 26 -28.64 -33.61 5.50
N ALA A 27 -29.63 -33.92 6.27
CA ALA A 27 -29.93 -33.36 7.58
C ALA A 27 -29.13 -34.00 8.71
N ALA A 28 -28.98 -33.23 9.77
CA ALA A 28 -28.87 -33.62 11.18
C ALA A 28 -27.52 -34.14 11.71
N GLY A 29 -27.02 -33.37 12.68
CA GLY A 29 -26.04 -33.84 13.64
C GLY A 29 -25.47 -32.67 14.47
N LEU A 30 -26.30 -32.09 15.37
CA LEU A 30 -25.84 -31.20 16.43
C LEU A 30 -24.91 -31.98 17.35
N VAL A 31 -23.62 -31.69 17.29
CA VAL A 31 -22.68 -31.97 18.37
C VAL A 31 -22.23 -30.62 18.92
N SER A 32 -22.87 -30.24 20.03
CA SER A 32 -22.45 -29.10 20.84
C SER A 32 -21.12 -29.45 21.50
N PHE A 33 -20.04 -28.86 21.01
CA PHE A 33 -18.85 -28.68 21.80
C PHE A 33 -19.01 -27.35 22.57
N ALA A 34 -19.34 -27.47 23.84
CA ALA A 34 -19.28 -26.37 24.78
C ALA A 34 -17.81 -26.14 25.15
N GLY A 35 -17.14 -25.30 24.37
CA GLY A 35 -15.94 -24.58 24.81
C GLY A 35 -16.41 -23.36 25.60
N GLU A 36 -15.88 -23.16 26.79
CA GLU A 36 -16.24 -22.08 27.71
C GLU A 36 -16.13 -20.72 27.01
N ALA A 37 -17.28 -20.04 26.95
CA ALA A 37 -17.44 -18.73 26.38
C ALA A 37 -16.64 -17.68 27.16
N HIS A 38 -15.78 -16.95 26.51
CA HIS A 38 -15.48 -15.59 26.90
C HIS A 38 -16.73 -14.77 26.55
N ALA A 39 -17.54 -14.51 27.61
CA ALA A 39 -18.77 -13.78 27.47
C ALA A 39 -18.50 -12.28 27.57
N ASP A 40 -18.44 -11.65 26.42
CA ASP A 40 -19.18 -10.42 26.20
C ASP A 40 -19.61 -10.48 24.73
N GLY A 41 -20.93 -10.31 24.45
CA GLY A 41 -21.49 -10.62 23.14
C GLY A 41 -20.94 -9.74 22.03
N ALA A 42 -19.70 -9.98 21.63
CA ALA A 42 -19.12 -9.38 20.46
C ALA A 42 -19.97 -9.78 19.25
N GLN A 43 -20.57 -8.81 18.60
CA GLN A 43 -21.32 -9.04 17.37
C GLN A 43 -20.37 -9.61 16.32
N THR A 44 -20.79 -10.68 15.66
CA THR A 44 -20.10 -11.27 14.53
C THR A 44 -20.84 -10.94 13.23
N ARG A 45 -20.12 -11.00 12.12
CA ARG A 45 -20.68 -10.90 10.78
C ARG A 45 -20.03 -11.93 9.86
N THR A 46 -20.74 -12.36 8.85
CA THR A 46 -20.23 -13.25 7.83
C THR A 46 -19.63 -12.43 6.69
N VAL A 47 -18.41 -12.77 6.29
CA VAL A 47 -17.74 -12.20 5.11
C VAL A 47 -17.44 -13.30 4.11
N THR A 48 -17.31 -12.95 2.84
CA THR A 48 -16.85 -13.87 1.80
C THR A 48 -15.42 -13.51 1.46
N ASP A 49 -14.49 -14.42 1.75
CA ASP A 49 -13.09 -14.33 1.41
C ASP A 49 -12.74 -15.19 0.18
N ALA A 50 -11.47 -15.38 -0.13
CA ALA A 50 -11.02 -16.20 -1.26
C ALA A 50 -11.35 -17.70 -1.10
N ARG A 51 -11.69 -18.18 0.10
CA ARG A 51 -12.01 -19.57 0.42
C ARG A 51 -13.50 -19.84 0.64
N GLY A 52 -14.31 -18.79 0.81
CA GLY A 52 -15.74 -18.89 1.02
C GLY A 52 -16.25 -18.00 2.14
N GLU A 53 -17.33 -18.42 2.80
CA GLU A 53 -17.93 -17.67 3.91
C GLU A 53 -17.18 -17.95 5.23
N VAL A 54 -16.82 -16.88 5.92
CA VAL A 54 -16.13 -16.90 7.22
C VAL A 54 -16.87 -15.97 8.18
N GLU A 55 -17.09 -16.44 9.40
CA GLU A 55 -17.62 -15.61 10.49
C GLU A 55 -16.46 -14.90 11.21
N ILE A 56 -16.52 -13.57 11.28
CA ILE A 56 -15.50 -12.72 11.89
C ILE A 56 -16.14 -11.76 12.90
N PRO A 57 -15.40 -11.17 13.84
CA PRO A 57 -15.89 -10.06 14.66
C PRO A 57 -16.44 -8.93 13.77
N ALA A 58 -17.59 -8.35 14.15
CA ALA A 58 -18.15 -7.21 13.43
C ALA A 58 -17.23 -5.99 13.48
N ASN A 59 -16.47 -5.83 14.55
CA ASN A 59 -15.50 -4.76 14.77
C ASN A 59 -14.21 -5.33 15.37
N PRO A 60 -13.32 -5.91 14.56
CA PRO A 60 -12.06 -6.48 15.06
C PRO A 60 -11.17 -5.39 15.66
N GLN A 61 -10.55 -5.69 16.80
CA GLN A 61 -9.74 -4.74 17.57
C GLN A 61 -8.25 -5.13 17.61
N ARG A 62 -7.94 -6.38 17.31
CA ARG A 62 -6.59 -6.92 17.42
C ARG A 62 -6.25 -7.74 16.18
N ILE A 63 -5.95 -7.03 15.10
CA ILE A 63 -5.70 -7.68 13.81
C ILE A 63 -4.23 -8.08 13.71
N VAL A 64 -4.01 -9.32 13.29
CA VAL A 64 -2.71 -9.78 12.77
C VAL A 64 -2.82 -9.88 11.25
N ASP A 65 -1.99 -9.10 10.56
CA ASP A 65 -1.92 -9.13 9.10
C ASP A 65 -0.63 -9.82 8.62
N LEU A 66 -0.77 -10.95 7.97
CA LEU A 66 0.32 -11.68 7.33
C LEU A 66 0.36 -11.48 5.82
N SER A 67 -0.63 -10.78 5.28
CA SER A 67 -0.76 -10.55 3.83
C SER A 67 0.22 -9.50 3.28
N GLY A 68 0.76 -8.64 4.15
CA GLY A 68 1.62 -7.51 3.78
C GLY A 68 0.86 -6.24 3.39
N ASN A 69 -0.44 -6.17 3.73
CA ASN A 69 -1.31 -5.03 3.42
C ASN A 69 -1.74 -4.26 4.69
N SER A 70 -0.87 -4.23 5.70
CA SER A 70 -1.16 -3.54 6.97
C SER A 70 -1.39 -2.04 6.80
N ASP A 71 -0.81 -1.42 5.80
CA ASP A 71 -1.03 -0.03 5.45
C ASP A 71 -2.47 0.24 5.00
N MET A 72 -3.10 -0.69 4.24
CA MET A 72 -4.53 -0.60 3.91
C MET A 72 -5.40 -0.68 5.15
N LEU A 73 -5.06 -1.53 6.12
CA LEU A 73 -5.78 -1.60 7.39
C LEU A 73 -5.69 -0.28 8.16
N LYS A 74 -4.54 0.36 8.14
CA LYS A 74 -4.32 1.65 8.81
C LYS A 74 -5.14 2.77 8.19
N ILE A 75 -5.20 2.89 6.86
CA ILE A 75 -6.05 3.89 6.21
C ILE A 75 -7.55 3.63 6.43
N PHE A 76 -7.95 2.40 6.70
CA PHE A 76 -9.33 2.06 7.10
C PHE A 76 -9.59 2.32 8.59
N GLY A 77 -8.56 2.67 9.37
CA GLY A 77 -8.65 2.97 10.80
C GLY A 77 -8.68 1.73 11.70
N PHE A 78 -8.13 0.60 11.26
CA PHE A 78 -7.99 -0.58 12.09
C PHE A 78 -6.66 -0.59 12.86
N ASP A 79 -6.68 -1.22 14.04
CA ASP A 79 -5.48 -1.48 14.81
C ASP A 79 -4.83 -2.80 14.40
N VAL A 80 -3.53 -2.74 14.12
CA VAL A 80 -2.70 -3.89 13.75
C VAL A 80 -1.75 -4.19 14.91
N VAL A 81 -1.88 -5.38 15.51
CA VAL A 81 -1.02 -5.80 16.63
C VAL A 81 0.17 -6.65 16.19
N GLY A 82 0.09 -7.24 14.99
CA GLY A 82 1.17 -8.00 14.38
C GLY A 82 1.09 -7.94 12.86
N THR A 83 2.23 -7.88 12.20
CA THR A 83 2.32 -7.75 10.74
C THR A 83 3.44 -8.60 10.16
N ALA A 84 3.22 -9.14 8.96
CA ALA A 84 4.31 -9.59 8.10
C ALA A 84 4.74 -8.42 7.21
N ASN A 85 6.00 -8.00 7.36
CA ASN A 85 6.54 -6.85 6.64
C ASN A 85 6.70 -7.16 5.13
N SER A 86 6.43 -6.18 4.30
CA SER A 86 6.56 -6.30 2.84
C SER A 86 7.89 -5.77 2.28
N ASP A 87 8.75 -5.13 3.10
CA ASP A 87 10.04 -4.62 2.62
C ASP A 87 10.97 -5.76 2.19
N ALA A 88 11.27 -5.82 0.91
CA ALA A 88 12.09 -6.87 0.31
C ALA A 88 13.58 -6.78 0.70
N TYR A 89 14.05 -5.61 1.11
CA TYR A 89 15.44 -5.34 1.45
C TYR A 89 15.74 -5.40 2.95
N ASP A 90 14.76 -5.04 3.79
CA ASP A 90 14.89 -5.16 5.24
C ASP A 90 13.54 -5.41 5.91
N TYR A 91 13.07 -6.66 5.88
CA TYR A 91 11.82 -7.04 6.53
C TYR A 91 11.93 -7.17 8.06
N THR A 92 13.09 -6.92 8.65
CA THR A 92 13.31 -7.06 10.10
C THR A 92 12.91 -5.82 10.90
N LYS A 93 12.69 -4.70 10.23
CA LYS A 93 12.19 -3.45 10.80
C LYS A 93 11.13 -2.84 9.89
N PHE A 94 10.31 -1.95 10.43
CA PHE A 94 9.36 -1.23 9.60
C PHE A 94 10.10 -0.32 8.60
N PRO A 95 9.61 -0.26 7.34
CA PRO A 95 10.10 0.76 6.43
C PRO A 95 9.75 2.15 6.99
N ALA A 96 10.63 3.11 6.77
CA ALA A 96 10.54 4.43 7.41
C ALA A 96 9.20 5.15 7.19
N TYR A 97 8.47 4.85 6.11
CA TYR A 97 7.14 5.42 5.85
C TYR A 97 6.00 4.77 6.66
N LEU A 98 6.24 3.64 7.35
CA LEU A 98 5.25 2.94 8.18
C LEU A 98 5.60 2.91 9.67
N GLU A 99 6.76 3.44 10.09
CA GLU A 99 7.23 3.34 11.48
C GLU A 99 6.22 3.94 12.48
N GLU A 100 5.57 5.05 12.14
CA GLU A 100 4.59 5.71 13.02
C GLU A 100 3.25 4.99 12.98
N ASP A 101 2.76 4.61 11.79
CA ASP A 101 1.46 3.98 11.60
C ASP A 101 1.39 2.58 12.21
N LEU A 102 2.52 1.85 12.22
CA LEU A 102 2.64 0.52 12.79
C LEU A 102 3.39 0.52 14.13
N ALA A 103 3.56 1.69 14.77
CA ALA A 103 4.18 1.77 16.08
C ALA A 103 3.44 0.89 17.09
N GLY A 104 4.16 -0.04 17.70
CA GLY A 104 3.59 -1.01 18.65
C GLY A 104 3.13 -2.34 18.05
N ALA A 105 3.04 -2.47 16.73
CA ALA A 105 2.84 -3.77 16.09
C ALA A 105 4.10 -4.64 16.15
N THR A 106 3.92 -5.94 16.24
CA THR A 106 5.04 -6.91 16.22
C THR A 106 5.30 -7.37 14.79
N ILE A 107 6.56 -7.31 14.35
CA ILE A 107 6.97 -7.89 13.07
C ILE A 107 7.05 -9.42 13.22
N LEU A 108 6.23 -10.14 12.46
CA LEU A 108 6.10 -11.61 12.51
C LEU A 108 6.90 -12.32 11.41
N GLY A 109 7.52 -11.58 10.51
CA GLY A 109 8.31 -12.10 9.41
C GLY A 109 8.12 -11.31 8.12
N TYR A 110 8.39 -11.96 6.99
CA TYR A 110 8.26 -11.39 5.67
C TYR A 110 7.00 -11.91 4.96
N SER A 111 6.20 -11.02 4.39
CA SER A 111 4.88 -11.35 3.81
C SER A 111 4.92 -12.37 2.66
N TYR A 112 6.08 -12.55 2.01
CA TYR A 112 6.30 -13.58 1.00
C TYR A 112 6.83 -14.92 1.55
N GLN A 113 6.86 -15.08 2.88
CA GLN A 113 7.11 -16.39 3.51
C GLN A 113 5.80 -17.16 3.62
N ASP A 114 5.84 -18.46 3.30
CA ASP A 114 4.69 -19.37 3.36
C ASP A 114 4.46 -19.97 4.74
N THR A 115 5.33 -19.67 5.71
CA THR A 115 5.25 -20.14 7.09
C THR A 115 5.62 -19.02 8.05
N MET A 116 4.85 -18.91 9.14
CA MET A 116 5.03 -17.95 10.23
C MET A 116 5.09 -18.66 11.58
N ASP A 117 5.62 -17.97 12.59
CA ASP A 117 5.65 -18.47 13.95
C ASP A 117 4.24 -18.36 14.60
N ILE A 118 3.57 -19.49 14.72
CA ILE A 118 2.22 -19.58 15.31
C ILE A 118 2.24 -19.20 16.81
N GLU A 119 3.29 -19.52 17.55
CA GLU A 119 3.38 -19.19 18.96
C GLU A 119 3.49 -17.67 19.15
N ALA A 120 4.27 -17.01 18.29
CA ALA A 120 4.35 -15.55 18.27
C ALA A 120 3.01 -14.90 17.92
N ILE A 121 2.27 -15.46 16.95
CA ILE A 121 0.93 -14.99 16.58
C ILE A 121 -0.04 -15.16 17.75
N LEU A 122 -0.08 -16.35 18.35
CA LEU A 122 -0.94 -16.65 19.50
C LEU A 122 -0.68 -15.73 20.70
N ALA A 123 0.59 -15.39 20.94
CA ALA A 123 0.99 -14.51 22.04
C ALA A 123 0.46 -13.07 21.90
N LEU A 124 0.06 -12.67 20.70
CA LEU A 124 -0.55 -11.37 20.43
C LEU A 124 -2.06 -11.34 20.74
N ASP A 125 -2.66 -12.50 21.06
CA ASP A 125 -4.11 -12.62 21.34
C ASP A 125 -4.97 -11.91 20.28
N PRO A 126 -4.85 -12.27 18.98
CA PRO A 126 -5.59 -11.63 17.92
C PRO A 126 -7.07 -12.05 17.92
N ASP A 127 -7.93 -11.15 17.46
CA ASP A 127 -9.35 -11.44 17.21
C ASP A 127 -9.68 -11.63 15.72
N LEU A 128 -8.73 -11.26 14.84
CA LEU A 128 -8.78 -11.52 13.40
C LEU A 128 -7.37 -11.71 12.85
N ILE A 129 -7.20 -12.72 12.01
CA ILE A 129 -5.98 -12.91 11.22
C ILE A 129 -6.29 -12.71 9.74
N ILE A 130 -5.45 -11.98 9.04
CA ILE A 130 -5.55 -11.75 7.59
C ILE A 130 -4.31 -12.36 6.92
N ILE A 131 -4.54 -13.17 5.90
CA ILE A 131 -3.48 -13.80 5.11
C ILE A 131 -3.67 -13.52 3.62
N SER A 132 -2.61 -13.72 2.83
CA SER A 132 -2.68 -13.83 1.38
C SER A 132 -2.61 -15.29 0.92
N GLY A 133 -2.69 -15.53 -0.38
CA GLY A 133 -2.48 -16.86 -0.95
C GLY A 133 -1.08 -17.45 -0.67
N VAL A 134 -0.11 -16.62 -0.27
CA VAL A 134 1.24 -17.08 0.11
C VAL A 134 1.18 -17.97 1.35
N GLN A 135 0.36 -17.60 2.34
CA GLN A 135 0.21 -18.32 3.60
C GLN A 135 -0.95 -19.35 3.57
N GLU A 136 -1.53 -19.66 2.40
CA GLU A 136 -2.69 -20.56 2.29
C GLU A 136 -2.51 -21.90 3.04
N LYS A 137 -1.29 -22.44 3.04
CA LYS A 137 -0.98 -23.72 3.74
C LYS A 137 -1.15 -23.64 5.25
N MET A 138 -1.10 -22.45 5.84
CA MET A 138 -1.26 -22.22 7.27
C MET A 138 -2.70 -21.97 7.67
N TYR A 139 -3.63 -21.82 6.72
CA TYR A 139 -5.00 -21.39 6.98
C TYR A 139 -5.68 -22.16 8.10
N ASP A 140 -5.73 -23.50 8.01
CA ASP A 140 -6.42 -24.34 9.00
C ASP A 140 -5.77 -24.23 10.40
N GLN A 141 -4.45 -24.04 10.46
CA GLN A 141 -3.73 -23.86 11.71
C GLN A 141 -4.03 -22.49 12.31
N LEU A 142 -4.06 -21.44 11.51
CA LEU A 142 -4.40 -20.07 11.94
C LEU A 142 -5.86 -19.96 12.38
N GLN A 143 -6.77 -20.63 11.69
CA GLN A 143 -8.18 -20.75 12.10
C GLN A 143 -8.37 -21.38 13.49
N SER A 144 -7.42 -22.20 13.94
CA SER A 144 -7.46 -22.74 15.31
C SER A 144 -7.05 -21.72 16.38
N VAL A 145 -6.43 -20.60 15.99
CA VAL A 145 -6.07 -19.46 16.86
C VAL A 145 -7.28 -18.52 16.99
N CYS A 146 -7.73 -17.95 15.87
CA CYS A 146 -8.92 -17.11 15.81
C CYS A 146 -9.46 -17.06 14.37
N PRO A 147 -10.61 -16.40 14.10
CA PRO A 147 -11.11 -16.20 12.74
C PRO A 147 -10.01 -15.70 11.80
N THR A 148 -9.85 -16.38 10.67
CA THR A 148 -8.82 -16.06 9.66
C THR A 148 -9.48 -15.89 8.31
N ILE A 149 -9.17 -14.80 7.61
CA ILE A 149 -9.61 -14.54 6.24
C ILE A 149 -8.42 -14.54 5.28
N MET A 150 -8.66 -15.04 4.07
CA MET A 150 -7.66 -15.01 3.00
C MET A 150 -8.04 -13.98 1.95
N ILE A 151 -7.24 -12.94 1.83
CA ILE A 151 -7.40 -11.89 0.81
C ILE A 151 -6.60 -12.28 -0.43
N GLN A 152 -7.26 -12.18 -1.59
CA GLN A 152 -6.60 -12.37 -2.88
C GLN A 152 -6.81 -11.13 -3.72
N LEU A 153 -5.76 -10.32 -3.83
CA LEU A 153 -5.73 -9.11 -4.64
C LEU A 153 -5.23 -9.43 -6.06
N ALA A 154 -5.74 -8.72 -7.04
CA ALA A 154 -5.39 -8.93 -8.45
C ALA A 154 -4.00 -8.37 -8.78
N GLN A 155 -3.53 -7.35 -8.05
CA GLN A 155 -2.24 -6.66 -8.21
C GLN A 155 -2.04 -6.01 -9.60
N ILE A 156 -3.12 -5.80 -10.33
CA ILE A 156 -3.12 -5.15 -11.65
C ILE A 156 -3.57 -3.70 -11.53
N ASN A 157 -4.62 -3.47 -10.74
CA ASN A 157 -5.15 -2.16 -10.44
C ASN A 157 -5.23 -2.00 -8.92
N TRP A 158 -4.27 -1.29 -8.34
CA TRP A 158 -4.15 -1.14 -6.90
C TRP A 158 -5.37 -0.46 -6.25
N LYS A 159 -6.05 0.45 -6.97
CA LYS A 159 -7.26 1.12 -6.47
C LYS A 159 -8.44 0.14 -6.37
N GLU A 160 -8.57 -0.76 -7.35
CA GLU A 160 -9.54 -1.85 -7.26
C GLU A 160 -9.19 -2.83 -6.13
N ASP A 161 -7.91 -3.09 -5.90
CA ASP A 161 -7.46 -3.94 -4.79
C ASP A 161 -7.78 -3.30 -3.42
N VAL A 162 -7.61 -1.98 -3.26
CA VAL A 162 -8.02 -1.24 -2.06
C VAL A 162 -9.52 -1.38 -1.82
N GLN A 163 -10.36 -1.19 -2.85
CA GLN A 163 -11.81 -1.35 -2.76
C GLN A 163 -12.22 -2.80 -2.48
N ALA A 164 -11.54 -3.77 -3.09
CA ALA A 164 -11.82 -5.19 -2.86
C ALA A 164 -11.49 -5.59 -1.41
N PHE A 165 -10.40 -5.06 -0.84
CA PHE A 165 -10.05 -5.31 0.55
C PHE A 165 -11.04 -4.64 1.50
N ALA A 166 -11.39 -3.38 1.25
CA ALA A 166 -12.36 -2.63 2.04
C ALA A 166 -13.72 -3.33 2.08
N LYS A 167 -14.18 -3.90 0.96
CA LYS A 167 -15.43 -4.66 0.87
C LYS A 167 -15.47 -5.86 1.80
N VAL A 168 -14.37 -6.61 1.94
CA VAL A 168 -14.31 -7.74 2.87
C VAL A 168 -14.44 -7.25 4.32
N LEU A 169 -13.95 -6.04 4.61
CA LEU A 169 -13.96 -5.44 5.95
C LEU A 169 -15.15 -4.52 6.21
N ASP A 170 -16.09 -4.35 5.23
CA ASP A 170 -17.29 -3.49 5.31
C ASP A 170 -16.92 -2.03 5.61
N CYS A 171 -15.96 -1.51 4.85
CA CYS A 171 -15.42 -0.16 5.01
C CYS A 171 -15.15 0.56 3.67
N GLU A 172 -15.96 0.26 2.63
CA GLU A 172 -15.81 0.82 1.29
C GLU A 172 -15.86 2.36 1.27
N ASP A 173 -16.67 2.97 2.14
CA ASP A 173 -16.76 4.43 2.24
C ASP A 173 -15.41 5.04 2.67
N LYS A 174 -14.69 4.39 3.59
CA LYS A 174 -13.36 4.85 4.02
C LYS A 174 -12.33 4.71 2.90
N ALA A 175 -12.36 3.59 2.18
CA ALA A 175 -11.50 3.37 1.03
C ALA A 175 -11.75 4.42 -0.06
N THR A 176 -13.01 4.72 -0.36
CA THR A 176 -13.40 5.73 -1.35
C THR A 176 -12.90 7.11 -0.95
N ALA A 177 -13.17 7.54 0.27
CA ALA A 177 -12.74 8.85 0.77
C ALA A 177 -11.22 9.00 0.76
N TRP A 178 -10.49 7.95 1.15
CA TRP A 178 -9.04 7.97 1.12
C TRP A 178 -8.50 8.06 -0.32
N LEU A 179 -9.03 7.24 -1.25
CA LEU A 179 -8.63 7.26 -2.65
C LEU A 179 -8.88 8.61 -3.30
N GLU A 180 -10.05 9.23 -3.08
CA GLU A 180 -10.38 10.57 -3.59
C GLU A 180 -9.40 11.63 -3.08
N SER A 181 -9.07 11.59 -1.79
CA SER A 181 -8.09 12.50 -1.17
C SER A 181 -6.69 12.30 -1.76
N TYR A 182 -6.24 11.05 -1.87
CA TYR A 182 -4.94 10.72 -2.45
C TYR A 182 -4.83 11.17 -3.92
N GLU A 183 -5.86 10.89 -4.73
CA GLU A 183 -5.88 11.28 -6.15
C GLU A 183 -5.81 12.80 -6.34
N ALA A 184 -6.57 13.54 -5.54
CA ALA A 184 -6.54 15.01 -5.58
C ALA A 184 -5.15 15.56 -5.21
N LYS A 185 -4.54 15.02 -4.16
CA LYS A 185 -3.19 15.38 -3.70
C LYS A 185 -2.13 15.05 -4.75
N ALA A 186 -2.16 13.85 -5.32
CA ALA A 186 -1.20 13.41 -6.34
C ALA A 186 -1.30 14.27 -7.60
N ALA A 187 -2.51 14.55 -8.07
CA ALA A 187 -2.74 15.43 -9.23
C ALA A 187 -2.22 16.85 -8.99
N ALA A 188 -2.52 17.44 -7.83
CA ALA A 188 -2.05 18.78 -7.46
C ALA A 188 -0.52 18.84 -7.36
N MET A 189 0.11 17.79 -6.82
CA MET A 189 1.55 17.70 -6.77
C MET A 189 2.16 17.60 -8.17
N GLY A 190 1.59 16.79 -9.04
CA GLY A 190 2.00 16.69 -10.45
C GLY A 190 1.92 18.02 -11.18
N GLU A 191 0.85 18.81 -10.98
CA GLU A 191 0.72 20.16 -11.53
C GLU A 191 1.85 21.10 -11.01
N LYS A 192 2.14 21.04 -9.71
CA LYS A 192 3.23 21.81 -9.10
C LYS A 192 4.57 21.46 -9.72
N ILE A 193 4.88 20.18 -9.87
CA ILE A 193 6.15 19.72 -10.46
C ILE A 193 6.26 20.15 -11.93
N ARG A 194 5.20 19.99 -12.74
CA ARG A 194 5.19 20.44 -14.13
C ARG A 194 5.35 21.95 -14.26
N ALA A 195 4.73 22.72 -13.37
CA ALA A 195 4.87 24.17 -13.35
C ALA A 195 6.29 24.64 -13.02
N GLU A 196 7.02 23.90 -12.17
CA GLU A 196 8.38 24.25 -11.73
C GLU A 196 9.44 23.77 -12.71
N TYR A 197 9.33 22.52 -13.22
CA TYR A 197 10.36 21.88 -14.05
C TYR A 197 10.02 21.86 -15.55
N GLY A 198 8.79 22.13 -15.94
CA GLY A 198 8.33 22.16 -17.32
C GLY A 198 7.36 21.03 -17.67
N GLU A 199 6.38 21.32 -18.53
CA GLU A 199 5.32 20.38 -18.96
C GLU A 199 5.87 19.15 -19.70
N ASP A 200 6.94 19.33 -20.48
CA ASP A 200 7.54 18.29 -21.31
C ASP A 200 8.73 17.59 -20.62
N THR A 201 9.03 17.94 -19.36
CA THR A 201 10.12 17.32 -18.60
C THR A 201 9.83 15.85 -18.33
N THR A 202 10.77 15.00 -18.70
CA THR A 202 10.64 13.54 -18.62
C THR A 202 11.40 12.95 -17.43
N TYR A 203 10.83 11.95 -16.82
CA TYR A 203 11.32 11.31 -15.60
C TYR A 203 11.48 9.81 -15.82
N LEU A 204 12.62 9.26 -15.41
CA LEU A 204 12.91 7.83 -15.47
C LEU A 204 13.15 7.30 -14.06
N SER A 205 12.49 6.22 -13.67
CA SER A 205 12.81 5.53 -12.43
C SER A 205 13.10 4.05 -12.66
N PHE A 206 14.08 3.53 -11.95
CA PHE A 206 14.46 2.13 -12.02
C PHE A 206 15.11 1.65 -10.73
N LEU A 207 15.08 0.33 -10.53
CA LEU A 207 15.84 -0.37 -9.50
C LEU A 207 17.11 -0.96 -10.14
N ALA A 208 18.27 -0.62 -9.58
CA ALA A 208 19.52 -1.33 -9.85
C ALA A 208 19.66 -2.49 -8.84
N SER A 209 19.75 -3.71 -9.33
CA SER A 209 19.90 -4.88 -8.45
C SER A 209 20.60 -6.03 -9.15
N GLY A 210 21.73 -6.47 -8.60
CA GLY A 210 22.48 -7.62 -9.08
C GLY A 210 22.99 -7.48 -10.53
N GLY A 211 23.28 -6.25 -10.95
CA GLY A 211 23.74 -5.93 -12.31
C GLY A 211 22.63 -5.87 -13.36
N GLN A 212 21.37 -5.96 -12.97
CA GLN A 212 20.19 -5.76 -13.81
C GLN A 212 19.47 -4.46 -13.41
N LEU A 213 18.77 -3.85 -14.36
CA LEU A 213 18.03 -2.61 -14.17
C LEU A 213 16.54 -2.88 -14.46
N TYR A 214 15.73 -2.73 -13.42
CA TYR A 214 14.30 -3.00 -13.45
C TYR A 214 13.54 -1.67 -13.56
N ILE A 215 12.93 -1.43 -14.71
CA ILE A 215 12.27 -0.15 -15.00
C ILE A 215 10.90 -0.11 -14.31
N PHE A 216 10.64 0.94 -13.54
CA PHE A 216 9.31 1.21 -13.02
C PHE A 216 8.48 1.94 -14.06
N ASP A 217 7.50 1.27 -14.63
CA ASP A 217 6.54 1.84 -15.58
C ASP A 217 5.14 1.98 -14.93
N ALA A 218 4.38 0.91 -14.93
CA ALA A 218 3.01 0.88 -14.39
C ALA A 218 2.95 0.24 -12.99
N ALA A 219 4.05 0.26 -12.23
CA ALA A 219 4.12 -0.27 -10.88
C ALA A 219 5.09 0.54 -10.00
N GLY A 220 4.94 0.42 -8.69
CA GLY A 220 5.84 1.00 -7.71
C GLY A 220 6.05 2.50 -7.90
N PHE A 221 7.30 2.94 -7.88
CA PHE A 221 7.68 4.34 -8.00
C PHE A 221 7.17 4.98 -9.31
N GLY A 222 7.26 4.26 -10.44
CA GLY A 222 6.82 4.75 -11.74
C GLY A 222 5.31 4.98 -11.80
N MET A 223 4.50 4.12 -11.19
CA MET A 223 3.05 4.33 -11.12
C MET A 223 2.71 5.65 -10.43
N VAL A 224 3.38 5.97 -9.31
CA VAL A 224 3.16 7.24 -8.60
C VAL A 224 3.50 8.42 -9.49
N MET A 225 4.66 8.38 -10.18
CA MET A 225 5.05 9.47 -11.07
C MET A 225 4.12 9.64 -12.27
N TYR A 226 3.84 8.54 -12.97
CA TYR A 226 3.22 8.66 -14.28
C TYR A 226 1.69 8.62 -14.24
N GLU A 227 1.12 7.68 -13.46
CA GLU A 227 -0.33 7.47 -13.43
C GLU A 227 -0.99 8.37 -12.38
N ASP A 228 -0.36 8.50 -11.19
CA ASP A 228 -0.98 9.22 -10.09
C ASP A 228 -0.68 10.74 -10.18
N MET A 229 0.57 11.14 -10.46
CA MET A 229 0.98 12.55 -10.60
C MET A 229 0.90 13.08 -12.04
N GLY A 230 0.79 12.23 -13.06
CA GLY A 230 0.71 12.62 -14.47
C GLY A 230 2.00 13.23 -15.03
N LEU A 231 3.17 12.78 -14.55
CA LEU A 231 4.46 13.22 -15.07
C LEU A 231 4.81 12.49 -16.38
N ALA A 232 5.61 13.12 -17.25
CA ALA A 232 5.90 12.58 -18.56
C ALA A 232 6.94 11.45 -18.53
N LYS A 233 6.65 10.38 -19.30
CA LYS A 233 7.57 9.26 -19.53
C LYS A 233 8.57 9.60 -20.64
N PRO A 234 9.85 9.18 -20.54
CA PRO A 234 10.80 9.35 -21.64
C PRO A 234 10.46 8.42 -22.81
N GLU A 235 10.84 8.88 -24.04
CA GLU A 235 10.76 8.01 -25.21
C GLU A 235 11.69 6.79 -25.08
N GLY A 236 11.26 5.66 -25.63
CA GLY A 236 12.04 4.42 -25.61
C GLY A 236 12.00 3.65 -24.31
N MET A 237 11.28 4.13 -23.31
CA MET A 237 11.07 3.37 -22.07
C MET A 237 10.24 2.11 -22.35
N PRO A 238 10.69 0.92 -21.92
CA PRO A 238 9.95 -0.32 -22.12
C PRO A 238 8.64 -0.30 -21.32
N GLN A 239 7.56 -0.76 -21.96
CA GLN A 239 6.24 -0.85 -21.32
C GLN A 239 6.14 -2.11 -20.46
N GLN A 240 5.46 -1.99 -19.34
CA GLN A 240 5.15 -3.11 -18.45
C GLN A 240 3.89 -3.82 -18.92
N GLU A 241 4.01 -5.07 -19.34
CA GLU A 241 2.89 -5.87 -19.87
C GLU A 241 2.13 -6.68 -18.79
N ASN A 242 2.76 -6.84 -17.62
CA ASN A 242 2.21 -7.64 -16.52
C ASN A 242 2.81 -7.15 -15.18
N VAL A 243 2.62 -7.90 -14.10
CA VAL A 243 3.15 -7.53 -12.77
C VAL A 243 4.68 -7.50 -12.67
N SER A 244 5.40 -8.04 -13.66
CA SER A 244 6.86 -8.05 -13.65
C SER A 244 7.40 -6.76 -14.25
N LEU A 245 8.37 -6.15 -13.58
CA LEU A 245 9.06 -4.97 -14.09
C LEU A 245 9.88 -5.34 -15.35
N PRO A 246 9.85 -4.51 -16.40
CA PRO A 246 10.75 -4.66 -17.54
C PRO A 246 12.21 -4.59 -17.10
N VAL A 247 13.07 -5.41 -17.70
CA VAL A 247 14.50 -5.46 -17.38
C VAL A 247 15.31 -5.02 -18.59
N VAL A 248 16.25 -4.13 -18.36
CA VAL A 248 17.23 -3.69 -19.36
C VAL A 248 18.64 -3.89 -18.84
N ASP A 249 19.60 -3.95 -19.76
CA ASP A 249 21.02 -3.81 -19.44
C ASP A 249 21.45 -2.32 -19.44
N TYR A 250 22.73 -2.06 -19.17
CA TYR A 250 23.25 -0.69 -19.10
C TYR A 250 23.18 0.04 -20.44
N GLU A 251 23.33 -0.64 -21.55
CA GLU A 251 23.20 -0.10 -22.90
C GLU A 251 21.74 0.23 -23.22
N GLY A 252 20.81 -0.64 -22.83
CA GLY A 252 19.38 -0.41 -22.96
C GLY A 252 18.92 0.76 -22.12
N LEU A 253 19.41 0.90 -20.89
CA LEU A 253 19.14 2.07 -20.04
C LEU A 253 19.64 3.36 -20.68
N ALA A 254 20.89 3.35 -21.19
CA ALA A 254 21.51 4.53 -21.80
C ALA A 254 20.83 4.96 -23.12
N ALA A 255 20.00 4.11 -23.70
CA ALA A 255 19.21 4.45 -24.88
C ALA A 255 17.90 5.21 -24.51
N ILE A 256 17.54 5.29 -23.22
CA ILE A 256 16.38 6.02 -22.73
C ILE A 256 16.82 7.43 -22.36
N ASP A 257 16.38 8.44 -23.12
CA ASP A 257 16.74 9.84 -22.87
C ASP A 257 15.70 10.50 -21.95
N ALA A 258 16.07 10.65 -20.68
CA ALA A 258 15.27 11.32 -19.66
C ALA A 258 15.92 12.63 -19.21
N ASP A 259 15.10 13.58 -18.70
CA ASP A 259 15.59 14.82 -18.09
C ASP A 259 16.00 14.60 -16.63
N PHE A 260 15.27 13.75 -15.92
CA PHE A 260 15.55 13.35 -14.53
C PHE A 260 15.58 11.83 -14.38
N ILE A 261 16.45 11.36 -13.49
CA ILE A 261 16.58 9.94 -13.14
C ILE A 261 16.41 9.75 -11.63
N PHE A 262 15.55 8.81 -11.24
CA PHE A 262 15.44 8.27 -9.88
C PHE A 262 16.04 6.86 -9.88
N ALA A 263 17.27 6.73 -9.41
CA ALA A 263 17.99 5.47 -9.34
C ALA A 263 17.85 4.85 -7.93
N ILE A 264 17.16 3.74 -7.83
CA ILE A 264 16.91 3.03 -6.56
C ILE A 264 17.85 1.82 -6.50
N GLY A 265 18.51 1.61 -5.36
CA GLY A 265 19.40 0.45 -5.21
C GLY A 265 20.04 0.36 -3.83
N THR A 266 20.74 -0.74 -3.59
CA THR A 266 21.66 -0.82 -2.46
C THR A 266 22.91 0.04 -2.73
N ASP A 267 23.67 0.37 -1.70
CA ASP A 267 24.94 1.12 -1.87
C ASP A 267 25.88 0.43 -2.86
N GLU A 268 25.92 -0.92 -2.86
CA GLU A 268 26.72 -1.71 -3.78
C GLU A 268 26.22 -1.61 -5.21
N ASP A 269 24.92 -1.71 -5.43
CA ASP A 269 24.31 -1.64 -6.76
C ASP A 269 24.42 -0.22 -7.35
N LEU A 270 24.17 0.82 -6.56
CA LEU A 270 24.33 2.23 -6.97
C LEU A 270 25.79 2.55 -7.28
N LYS A 271 26.73 2.03 -6.51
CA LYS A 271 28.15 2.16 -6.80
C LYS A 271 28.51 1.52 -8.14
N ALA A 272 28.05 0.29 -8.38
CA ALA A 272 28.27 -0.41 -9.65
C ALA A 272 27.63 0.34 -10.84
N LEU A 273 26.44 0.91 -10.65
CA LEU A 273 25.75 1.75 -11.62
C LEU A 273 26.61 2.98 -11.97
N ASN A 274 27.13 3.69 -10.95
CA ASN A 274 27.96 4.88 -11.11
C ASN A 274 29.31 4.59 -11.78
N GLU A 275 29.84 3.39 -11.68
CA GLU A 275 31.05 2.96 -12.38
C GLU A 275 30.79 2.57 -13.85
N SER A 276 29.52 2.43 -14.27
CA SER A 276 29.12 2.05 -15.64
C SER A 276 29.32 3.21 -16.62
N LYS A 277 30.10 2.98 -17.68
CA LYS A 277 30.30 4.00 -18.71
C LYS A 277 29.03 4.38 -19.47
N PRO A 278 28.15 3.45 -19.89
CA PRO A 278 26.89 3.83 -20.53
C PRO A 278 26.06 4.75 -19.65
N TYR A 279 25.95 4.48 -18.35
CA TYR A 279 25.22 5.33 -17.39
C TYR A 279 25.83 6.72 -17.27
N GLN A 280 27.16 6.81 -17.13
CA GLN A 280 27.86 8.09 -17.02
C GLN A 280 27.69 8.98 -18.26
N MET A 281 27.36 8.41 -19.42
CA MET A 281 27.14 9.15 -20.66
C MET A 281 25.71 9.64 -20.84
N MET A 282 24.78 9.24 -19.99
CA MET A 282 23.39 9.70 -20.05
C MET A 282 23.32 11.21 -19.76
N ARG A 283 22.46 11.92 -20.48
CA ARG A 283 22.29 13.38 -20.37
C ARG A 283 21.92 13.78 -18.94
N ALA A 284 20.93 13.16 -18.33
CA ALA A 284 20.52 13.46 -16.95
C ALA A 284 21.68 13.28 -15.94
N VAL A 285 22.55 12.28 -16.14
CA VAL A 285 23.74 12.08 -15.27
C VAL A 285 24.76 13.19 -15.44
N GLN A 286 25.02 13.60 -16.69
CA GLN A 286 25.97 14.70 -16.98
C GLN A 286 25.45 16.05 -16.49
N ASP A 287 24.13 16.26 -16.53
CA ASP A 287 23.48 17.50 -16.08
C ASP A 287 23.31 17.54 -14.55
N GLY A 288 23.57 16.43 -13.84
CA GLY A 288 23.42 16.33 -12.41
C GLY A 288 21.97 16.13 -11.95
N ASN A 289 21.07 15.73 -12.86
CA ASN A 289 19.64 15.50 -12.60
C ASN A 289 19.37 14.05 -12.21
N VAL A 290 20.10 13.55 -11.22
CA VAL A 290 19.96 12.20 -10.68
C VAL A 290 19.66 12.25 -9.20
N VAL A 291 18.61 11.53 -8.81
CA VAL A 291 18.24 11.28 -7.40
C VAL A 291 18.56 9.83 -7.11
N GLU A 292 19.53 9.58 -6.26
CA GLU A 292 19.84 8.25 -5.76
C GLU A 292 19.05 7.95 -4.50
N LEU A 293 18.35 6.82 -4.49
CA LEU A 293 17.46 6.42 -3.41
C LEU A 293 17.86 5.04 -2.87
N PRO A 294 17.90 4.83 -1.54
CA PRO A 294 18.18 3.52 -0.98
C PRO A 294 17.07 2.52 -1.33
N ALA A 295 17.45 1.26 -1.60
CA ALA A 295 16.51 0.22 -1.97
C ALA A 295 15.41 0.02 -0.91
N SER A 296 15.74 0.00 0.38
CA SER A 296 14.78 0.15 1.48
C SER A 296 14.75 1.63 1.90
N PRO A 297 13.59 2.29 1.91
CA PRO A 297 12.25 1.76 1.65
C PRO A 297 11.76 1.91 0.20
N TYR A 298 12.50 2.60 -0.68
CA TYR A 298 11.95 3.13 -1.95
C TYR A 298 11.54 2.08 -2.97
N PHE A 299 12.10 0.86 -2.91
CA PHE A 299 11.65 -0.23 -3.79
C PHE A 299 10.17 -0.59 -3.53
N ASN A 300 9.80 -0.71 -2.26
CA ASN A 300 8.43 -1.11 -1.87
C ASN A 300 7.48 0.07 -1.65
N GLN A 301 7.99 1.28 -1.43
CA GLN A 301 7.20 2.45 -1.01
C GLN A 301 6.05 2.77 -1.98
N GLY A 302 6.28 2.70 -3.28
CA GLY A 302 5.26 2.98 -4.30
C GLY A 302 4.20 1.89 -4.51
N TYR A 303 4.22 0.78 -3.74
CA TYR A 303 3.22 -0.28 -3.86
C TYR A 303 2.10 -0.19 -2.81
N GLY A 304 2.38 0.36 -1.64
CA GLY A 304 1.40 0.50 -0.55
C GLY A 304 0.70 1.87 -0.57
N CYS A 305 -0.45 1.98 0.09
CA CYS A 305 -1.25 3.20 0.17
C CYS A 305 -0.51 4.32 0.89
N ILE A 306 -0.08 4.10 2.14
CA ILE A 306 0.68 5.08 2.94
C ILE A 306 2.02 5.40 2.28
N GLY A 307 2.67 4.39 1.69
CA GLY A 307 3.91 4.57 0.96
C GLY A 307 3.76 5.49 -0.25
N LYS A 308 2.70 5.34 -1.04
CA LYS A 308 2.36 6.20 -2.17
C LYS A 308 2.10 7.64 -1.72
N ASP A 309 1.27 7.81 -0.70
CA ASP A 309 0.91 9.12 -0.17
C ASP A 309 2.12 9.87 0.38
N THR A 310 3.00 9.17 1.10
CA THR A 310 4.27 9.69 1.56
C THR A 310 5.19 10.07 0.39
N LEU A 311 5.28 9.21 -0.64
CA LEU A 311 6.13 9.46 -1.81
C LEU A 311 5.70 10.69 -2.60
N VAL A 312 4.39 10.90 -2.80
CA VAL A 312 3.85 12.12 -3.41
C VAL A 312 4.30 13.36 -2.62
N SER A 313 4.27 13.32 -1.30
CA SER A 313 4.69 14.43 -0.44
C SER A 313 6.20 14.63 -0.39
N GLU A 314 7.00 13.55 -0.50
CA GLU A 314 8.47 13.60 -0.55
C GLU A 314 9.00 14.12 -1.89
N PHE A 315 8.25 13.91 -2.98
CA PHE A 315 8.73 14.10 -4.35
C PHE A 315 9.36 15.48 -4.62
N PRO A 316 8.75 16.62 -4.21
CA PRO A 316 9.34 17.95 -4.46
C PRO A 316 10.71 18.14 -3.77
N TYR A 317 10.94 17.53 -2.64
CA TYR A 317 12.19 17.57 -1.90
C TYR A 317 13.24 16.66 -2.54
N LEU A 318 12.83 15.47 -2.96
CA LEU A 318 13.71 14.50 -3.64
C LEU A 318 14.25 15.07 -4.96
N ILE A 319 13.37 15.63 -5.81
CA ILE A 319 13.77 16.21 -7.10
C ILE A 319 14.65 17.46 -6.92
N ALA A 320 14.48 18.20 -5.82
CA ALA A 320 15.34 19.33 -5.45
C ALA A 320 16.73 18.89 -4.95
N GLY A 321 17.00 17.59 -4.85
CA GLY A 321 18.28 17.00 -4.44
C GLY A 321 18.50 16.98 -2.93
N GLU A 322 17.43 17.00 -2.14
CA GLU A 322 17.55 16.84 -0.68
C GLU A 322 17.86 15.39 -0.31
N ASP A 323 18.50 15.23 0.84
CA ASP A 323 18.72 13.89 1.42
C ASP A 323 17.38 13.18 1.63
N PRO A 324 17.23 11.90 1.22
CA PRO A 324 15.96 11.20 1.30
C PRO A 324 15.35 11.12 2.71
N ALA A 325 16.16 11.04 3.76
CA ALA A 325 15.65 11.01 5.12
C ALA A 325 15.17 12.43 5.56
N GLU A 326 15.84 13.50 5.15
CA GLU A 326 15.41 14.87 5.40
C GLU A 326 14.15 15.22 4.60
N ALA A 327 14.06 14.79 3.33
CA ALA A 327 12.90 14.92 2.48
C ALA A 327 11.64 14.32 3.15
N ARG A 328 11.77 13.11 3.72
CA ARG A 328 10.70 12.43 4.44
C ARG A 328 10.24 13.18 5.69
N VAL A 329 11.17 13.70 6.48
CA VAL A 329 10.84 14.49 7.67
C VAL A 329 10.05 15.74 7.30
N LYS A 330 10.43 16.43 6.22
CA LYS A 330 9.70 17.62 5.73
C LYS A 330 8.32 17.24 5.21
N ALA A 331 8.24 16.20 4.37
CA ALA A 331 6.98 15.71 3.84
C ALA A 331 5.98 15.34 4.94
N ARG A 332 6.41 14.65 5.98
CA ARG A 332 5.56 14.31 7.13
C ARG A 332 5.06 15.52 7.88
N LYS A 333 5.90 16.54 8.01
CA LYS A 333 5.49 17.81 8.65
C LYS A 333 4.41 18.49 7.83
N ASP A 334 4.59 18.58 6.50
CA ASP A 334 3.59 19.17 5.61
C ASP A 334 2.26 18.40 5.66
N MET A 335 2.31 17.06 5.64
CA MET A 335 1.12 16.21 5.78
C MET A 335 0.38 16.44 7.11
N ALA A 336 1.10 16.61 8.19
CA ALA A 336 0.51 16.89 9.51
C ALA A 336 -0.14 18.29 9.57
N GLU A 337 0.46 19.28 8.93
CA GLU A 337 -0.11 20.64 8.83
C GLU A 337 -1.38 20.64 7.97
N GLU A 338 -1.38 19.95 6.81
CA GLU A 338 -2.56 19.80 5.95
C GLU A 338 -3.73 19.09 6.67
N SER A 339 -3.44 18.04 7.45
CA SER A 339 -4.46 17.33 8.23
C SER A 339 -5.07 18.21 9.32
N ALA A 340 -4.26 19.03 10.00
CA ALA A 340 -4.73 19.95 11.04
C ALA A 340 -5.62 21.05 10.47
N ASP A 341 -5.30 21.58 9.29
CA ASP A 341 -6.10 22.60 8.61
C ASP A 341 -7.45 22.04 8.13
N THR A 342 -7.48 20.80 7.69
CA THR A 342 -8.72 20.10 7.26
C THR A 342 -9.66 19.88 8.46
N GLU A 343 -9.14 19.42 9.60
CA GLU A 343 -9.93 19.23 10.82
C GLU A 343 -10.48 20.56 11.38
N ALA A 344 -9.72 21.65 11.23
CA ALA A 344 -10.16 22.97 11.67
C ALA A 344 -11.31 23.53 10.82
N THR A 345 -11.27 23.30 9.50
CA THR A 345 -12.36 23.72 8.58
C THR A 345 -13.63 22.91 8.79
N ASP A 346 -13.53 21.61 9.00
CA ASP A 346 -14.69 20.74 9.30
C ASP A 346 -15.35 21.07 10.66
N ALA A 347 -14.58 21.57 11.60
CA ALA A 347 -15.09 22.00 12.91
C ALA A 347 -15.85 23.34 12.84
N ASP A 348 -15.41 24.25 11.98
CA ASP A 348 -16.07 25.55 11.76
C ASP A 348 -17.39 25.40 10.99
N ASP A 349 -17.43 24.54 9.97
CA ASP A 349 -18.65 24.25 9.19
C ASP A 349 -19.75 23.61 10.07
N LYS A 350 -19.39 22.71 10.98
CA LYS A 350 -20.33 22.11 11.94
C LYS A 350 -20.85 23.09 12.99
N GLN A 351 -20.13 24.17 13.30
CA GLN A 351 -20.62 25.22 14.20
C GLN A 351 -21.60 26.16 13.50
N ASP A 352 -21.44 26.40 12.21
CA ASP A 352 -22.34 27.30 11.44
C ASP A 352 -23.68 26.60 11.13
N GLU A 353 -23.71 25.29 10.88
CA GLU A 353 -24.95 24.52 10.72
C GLU A 353 -25.75 24.42 12.03
N GLY A 354 -25.09 24.32 13.20
CA GLY A 354 -25.74 24.32 14.51
C GLY A 354 -26.36 25.67 14.89
N ALA A 355 -25.85 26.79 14.35
CA ALA A 355 -26.36 28.14 14.60
C ALA A 355 -27.56 28.51 13.70
N ALA A 356 -27.75 27.80 12.57
CA ALA A 356 -28.87 28.03 11.67
C ALA A 356 -30.18 27.37 12.16
N ASP A 357 -30.10 26.22 12.83
CA ASP A 357 -31.26 25.51 13.36
C ASP A 357 -31.89 26.15 14.60
N ASP A 358 -31.13 26.90 15.41
CA ASP A 358 -31.63 27.58 16.60
C ASP A 358 -32.37 28.91 16.29
N LYS A 359 -32.23 29.44 15.07
CA LYS A 359 -32.97 30.66 14.62
C LYS A 359 -34.32 30.37 13.98
N SER A 360 -34.62 29.12 13.59
CA SER A 360 -35.91 28.79 12.98
C SER A 360 -37.00 28.40 13.99
N SER A 361 -36.67 28.17 15.26
CA SER A 361 -37.63 27.74 16.28
C SER A 361 -38.20 28.88 17.13
N SER A 362 -37.77 30.14 16.97
CA SER A 362 -38.22 31.28 17.78
C SER A 362 -39.25 32.22 17.12
N GLU A 363 -39.69 31.95 15.88
CA GLU A 363 -40.60 32.89 15.16
C GLU A 363 -42.06 32.44 15.00
N THR A 364 -42.51 31.39 15.71
CA THR A 364 -43.90 30.89 15.62
C THR A 364 -44.68 30.93 16.92
N ALA A 365 -44.42 31.89 17.79
CA ALA A 365 -45.27 32.12 18.98
C ALA A 365 -45.59 33.61 19.15
N GLY A 366 -46.59 34.12 18.42
CA GLY A 366 -47.07 35.47 18.71
C GLY A 366 -47.94 36.09 17.63
N LYS A 367 -49.14 35.55 17.35
CA LYS A 367 -50.30 36.37 16.89
C LYS A 367 -51.58 35.54 16.97
N THR A 368 -52.23 35.62 18.13
CA THR A 368 -53.68 35.50 18.19
C THR A 368 -54.15 36.39 19.32
N LYS A 369 -54.58 37.58 18.98
CA LYS A 369 -55.77 38.27 19.51
C LYS A 369 -56.13 39.40 18.56
#